data_16c0130b809781d5336826b4636159d5
#
_entry.id   16c0130b809781d5336826b4636159d5
#
_cell.length_a   1.000
_cell.length_b   1.000
_cell.length_c   1.000
_cell.angle_alpha   90.00
_cell.angle_beta   90.00
_cell.angle_gamma   90.00
#
_symmetry.space_group_name_H-M   'P 1'
#
loop_
_entity.id
_entity.type
_entity.pdbx_description
1 polymer ?
#
loop_
_entity_poly.entity_id
_entity_poly.type
_entity_poly.pdbx_seq_one_letter_code
_entity_poly.pdbx_strand_id
1 'polypeptide(L)'
;MESIDLKSKEECMWDAASLGEIMLRLDPGDGRIHTAREFKVWEGGGEYNVVRGLRRCFGLKTTTVTAFADNPVGRLVEDFILQGGVDTSHIIWRGFDGIGREVRNGLNFVERGYGCRGARSCADRGLTAISQLKPGEVDWETLFGKEGVRWFHTGGIFAALSASTAEVCIEALKAAKKYGTVVSYDLNYRPSMWSAIGGLEKAREVNREVAKYVDVMIGNEEDFTASLGFEVSGVDENLSKLDTANFKAMIKE
;
A
#
# COMPACT_ATOMS: atom_id res chain seq x y z
N MET A 1 25.08 -8.06 -8.43
CA MET A 1 23.95 -7.17 -8.20
C MET A 1 24.10 -6.01 -9.16
N GLU A 2 23.18 -5.87 -10.11
CA GLU A 2 23.13 -4.67 -10.93
C GLU A 2 22.84 -3.47 -10.02
N SER A 3 23.52 -2.36 -10.24
CA SER A 3 23.26 -1.12 -9.50
C SER A 3 21.90 -0.57 -9.93
N ILE A 4 21.05 -0.20 -8.97
CA ILE A 4 19.80 0.53 -9.27
C ILE A 4 20.21 1.90 -9.80
N ASP A 5 19.80 2.22 -11.02
CA ASP A 5 20.01 3.53 -11.62
C ASP A 5 18.88 4.47 -11.17
N LEU A 6 19.24 5.45 -10.34
CA LEU A 6 18.31 6.39 -9.74
C LEU A 6 18.45 7.75 -10.41
N LYS A 7 17.34 8.27 -10.97
CA LYS A 7 17.31 9.62 -11.56
C LYS A 7 17.86 10.68 -10.60
N SER A 8 18.46 11.74 -11.15
CA SER A 8 18.99 12.82 -10.33
C SER A 8 17.90 13.61 -9.60
N LYS A 9 18.25 14.32 -8.54
CA LYS A 9 17.29 15.16 -7.78
C LYS A 9 16.85 16.39 -8.56
N GLU A 10 17.71 16.86 -9.44
CA GLU A 10 17.50 18.04 -10.27
C GLU A 10 16.47 17.79 -11.37
N GLU A 11 16.32 16.54 -11.80
CA GLU A 11 15.39 16.11 -12.85
C GLU A 11 14.01 15.73 -12.33
N CYS A 12 13.82 15.69 -11.00
CA CYS A 12 12.61 15.19 -10.39
C CYS A 12 12.07 16.15 -9.32
N MET A 13 10.78 16.40 -9.36
CA MET A 13 10.07 17.12 -8.30
C MET A 13 9.98 16.30 -7.02
N TRP A 14 9.83 14.96 -7.17
CA TRP A 14 9.61 14.03 -6.07
C TRP A 14 10.77 13.04 -5.90
N ASP A 15 11.29 12.95 -4.68
CA ASP A 15 12.21 11.89 -4.29
C ASP A 15 11.48 10.54 -4.21
N ALA A 16 10.24 10.54 -3.70
CA ALA A 16 9.41 9.36 -3.68
C ALA A 16 7.91 9.68 -3.81
N ALA A 17 7.18 8.78 -4.47
CA ALA A 17 5.73 8.77 -4.54
C ALA A 17 5.18 7.42 -4.11
N SER A 18 3.98 7.39 -3.52
CA SER A 18 3.28 6.13 -3.21
C SER A 18 1.91 6.07 -3.86
N LEU A 19 1.44 4.83 -4.10
CA LEU A 19 0.06 4.55 -4.50
C LEU A 19 -0.53 3.55 -3.52
N GLY A 20 -1.59 3.94 -2.82
CA GLY A 20 -2.22 3.04 -1.86
C GLY A 20 -3.39 3.62 -1.09
N GLU A 21 -3.99 2.80 -0.24
CA GLU A 21 -5.07 3.21 0.63
C GLU A 21 -4.55 3.88 1.89
N ILE A 22 -5.11 5.04 2.23
CA ILE A 22 -4.89 5.73 3.49
C ILE A 22 -6.20 5.74 4.27
N MET A 23 -6.18 5.15 5.46
CA MET A 23 -7.35 5.02 6.32
C MET A 23 -7.25 5.90 7.55
N LEU A 24 -8.40 6.29 8.09
CA LEU A 24 -8.47 6.80 9.44
C LEU A 24 -8.33 5.62 10.42
N ARG A 25 -7.28 5.62 11.23
CA ARG A 25 -7.06 4.62 12.27
C ARG A 25 -7.65 5.11 13.58
N LEU A 26 -8.37 4.21 14.25
CA LEU A 26 -9.03 4.46 15.53
C LEU A 26 -8.41 3.54 16.60
N ASP A 27 -7.72 4.15 17.57
CA ASP A 27 -6.97 3.46 18.63
C ASP A 27 -7.65 3.71 19.97
N PRO A 28 -8.18 2.66 20.65
CA PRO A 28 -8.83 2.79 21.96
C PRO A 28 -7.84 2.91 23.14
N GLY A 29 -6.54 3.08 22.85
CA GLY A 29 -5.48 3.06 23.87
C GLY A 29 -5.29 1.66 24.47
N ASP A 30 -5.30 1.58 25.80
CA ASP A 30 -5.14 0.31 26.52
C ASP A 30 -6.45 -0.49 26.63
N GLY A 31 -7.55 0.12 26.21
CA GLY A 31 -8.89 -0.51 26.18
C GLY A 31 -9.07 -1.51 25.03
N ARG A 32 -10.32 -1.95 24.89
CA ARG A 32 -10.76 -2.80 23.77
C ARG A 32 -11.71 -2.03 22.87
N ILE A 33 -11.72 -2.35 21.59
CA ILE A 33 -12.60 -1.70 20.60
C ILE A 33 -14.06 -1.74 21.06
N HIS A 34 -14.56 -2.92 21.48
CA HIS A 34 -15.98 -3.11 21.82
C HIS A 34 -16.44 -2.46 23.14
N THR A 35 -15.52 -1.94 23.95
CA THR A 35 -15.82 -1.23 25.19
C THR A 35 -15.36 0.22 25.17
N ALA A 36 -14.74 0.66 24.09
CA ALA A 36 -14.20 2.01 23.97
C ALA A 36 -15.33 3.05 23.92
N ARG A 37 -15.12 4.17 24.60
CA ARG A 37 -15.96 5.35 24.54
C ARG A 37 -15.29 6.53 23.86
N GLU A 38 -14.00 6.39 23.59
CA GLU A 38 -13.15 7.35 22.89
C GLU A 38 -12.08 6.62 22.10
N PHE A 39 -11.59 7.26 21.06
CA PHE A 39 -10.49 6.77 20.23
C PHE A 39 -9.50 7.92 19.94
N LYS A 40 -8.22 7.65 20.04
CA LYS A 40 -7.21 8.47 19.39
C LYS A 40 -7.22 8.14 17.91
N VAL A 41 -7.17 9.17 17.07
CA VAL A 41 -7.23 9.01 15.62
C VAL A 41 -5.89 9.34 14.97
N TRP A 42 -5.55 8.57 13.93
CA TRP A 42 -4.32 8.68 13.16
C TRP A 42 -4.62 8.36 11.70
N GLU A 43 -3.82 8.88 10.80
CA GLU A 43 -3.77 8.38 9.44
C GLU A 43 -2.87 7.15 9.33
N GLY A 44 -3.08 6.30 8.31
CA GLY A 44 -2.17 5.18 8.03
C GLY A 44 -2.59 4.34 6.85
N GLY A 45 -1.58 3.88 6.17
CA GLY A 45 -1.65 2.95 5.05
C GLY A 45 -0.25 2.41 4.78
N GLY A 46 -0.12 1.18 4.29
CA GLY A 46 1.19 0.56 4.09
C GLY A 46 2.11 1.44 3.26
N GLU A 47 1.65 1.80 2.09
CA GLU A 47 2.38 2.56 1.10
C GLU A 47 2.62 4.02 1.54
N TYR A 48 1.61 4.64 2.15
CA TYR A 48 1.71 5.99 2.71
C TYR A 48 2.73 6.07 3.85
N ASN A 49 2.77 5.07 4.73
CA ASN A 49 3.71 5.06 5.85
C ASN A 49 5.17 5.14 5.37
N VAL A 50 5.48 4.55 4.21
CA VAL A 50 6.82 4.64 3.60
C VAL A 50 7.15 6.07 3.22
N VAL A 51 6.32 6.75 2.42
CA VAL A 51 6.59 8.12 1.97
C VAL A 51 6.55 9.13 3.12
N ARG A 52 5.67 8.92 4.12
CA ARG A 52 5.66 9.69 5.35
C ARG A 52 6.96 9.52 6.15
N GLY A 53 7.43 8.29 6.27
CA GLY A 53 8.71 7.98 6.93
C GLY A 53 9.88 8.64 6.22
N LEU A 54 9.95 8.53 4.90
CA LEU A 54 10.97 9.19 4.08
C LEU A 54 10.94 10.70 4.25
N ARG A 55 9.76 11.31 4.29
CA ARG A 55 9.61 12.74 4.55
C ARG A 55 10.07 13.13 5.95
N ARG A 56 9.58 12.43 6.98
CA ARG A 56 9.79 12.82 8.38
C ARG A 56 11.20 12.52 8.88
N CYS A 57 11.79 11.40 8.46
CA CYS A 57 13.11 10.96 8.95
C CYS A 57 14.26 11.51 8.10
N PHE A 58 14.04 11.70 6.79
CA PHE A 58 15.12 12.05 5.86
C PHE A 58 14.91 13.39 5.13
N GLY A 59 13.80 14.07 5.35
CA GLY A 59 13.49 15.35 4.72
C GLY A 59 13.25 15.28 3.21
N LEU A 60 12.98 14.09 2.66
CA LEU A 60 12.77 13.90 1.24
C LEU A 60 11.46 14.56 0.77
N LYS A 61 11.41 14.98 -0.49
CA LYS A 61 10.19 15.49 -1.14
C LYS A 61 9.32 14.31 -1.54
N THR A 62 8.14 14.18 -0.92
CA THR A 62 7.27 13.02 -1.13
C THR A 62 5.84 13.43 -1.43
N THR A 63 5.17 12.64 -2.27
CA THR A 63 3.74 12.76 -2.59
C THR A 63 3.06 11.39 -2.50
N THR A 64 1.74 11.39 -2.48
CA THR A 64 0.93 10.17 -2.45
C THR A 64 -0.24 10.25 -3.42
N VAL A 65 -0.44 9.14 -4.17
CA VAL A 65 -1.63 8.93 -5.01
C VAL A 65 -2.61 8.09 -4.21
N THR A 66 -3.78 8.64 -3.96
CA THR A 66 -4.88 7.96 -3.25
C THR A 66 -6.22 8.58 -3.64
N ALA A 67 -7.32 8.04 -3.13
CA ALA A 67 -8.64 8.64 -3.34
C ALA A 67 -9.44 8.69 -2.06
N PHE A 68 -10.18 9.79 -1.86
CA PHE A 68 -11.07 10.00 -0.73
C PHE A 68 -12.48 10.38 -1.17
N ALA A 69 -13.48 10.00 -0.36
CA ALA A 69 -14.79 10.62 -0.40
C ALA A 69 -14.69 12.04 0.15
N ASP A 70 -15.23 13.03 -0.57
CA ASP A 70 -15.20 14.44 -0.18
C ASP A 70 -16.18 14.73 0.94
N ASN A 71 -15.76 14.41 2.15
CA ASN A 71 -16.51 14.63 3.39
C ASN A 71 -15.55 14.98 4.54
N PRO A 72 -16.05 15.37 5.72
CA PRO A 72 -15.19 15.75 6.85
C PRO A 72 -14.18 14.69 7.28
N VAL A 73 -14.48 13.37 7.10
CA VAL A 73 -13.52 12.30 7.43
C VAL A 73 -12.36 12.28 6.44
N GLY A 74 -12.64 12.41 5.14
CA GLY A 74 -11.59 12.49 4.12
C GLY A 74 -10.71 13.72 4.34
N ARG A 75 -11.30 14.88 4.68
CA ARG A 75 -10.56 16.11 4.98
C ARG A 75 -9.71 16.01 6.25
N LEU A 76 -10.17 15.28 7.26
CA LEU A 76 -9.38 14.99 8.45
C LEU A 76 -8.13 14.15 8.11
N VAL A 77 -8.29 13.13 7.28
CA VAL A 77 -7.14 12.30 6.85
C VAL A 77 -6.17 13.12 6.01
N GLU A 78 -6.66 13.97 5.10
CA GLU A 78 -5.81 14.90 4.33
C GLU A 78 -5.01 15.83 5.24
N ASP A 79 -5.64 16.42 6.26
CA ASP A 79 -4.96 17.28 7.24
C ASP A 79 -3.81 16.54 7.95
N PHE A 80 -4.02 15.28 8.36
CA PHE A 80 -2.95 14.47 8.93
C PHE A 80 -1.83 14.19 7.93
N ILE A 81 -2.13 13.95 6.64
CA ILE A 81 -1.12 13.77 5.59
C ILE A 81 -0.28 15.05 5.48
N LEU A 82 -0.91 16.22 5.45
CA LEU A 82 -0.23 17.52 5.42
C LEU A 82 0.64 17.75 6.65
N GLN A 83 0.17 17.39 7.86
CA GLN A 83 0.96 17.41 9.08
C GLN A 83 2.17 16.45 9.00
N GLY A 84 2.05 15.34 8.27
CA GLY A 84 3.15 14.44 7.92
C GLY A 84 4.15 15.05 6.95
N GLY A 85 3.79 16.16 6.27
CA GLY A 85 4.60 16.86 5.28
C GLY A 85 4.65 16.17 3.92
N VAL A 86 3.75 15.22 3.67
CA VAL A 86 3.57 14.58 2.36
C VAL A 86 2.63 15.42 1.51
N ASP A 87 2.96 15.60 0.25
CA ASP A 87 2.14 16.35 -0.70
C ASP A 87 0.84 15.62 -1.03
N THR A 88 -0.23 16.39 -1.20
CA THR A 88 -1.60 15.89 -1.41
C THR A 88 -2.18 16.25 -2.78
N SER A 89 -1.38 16.81 -3.69
CA SER A 89 -1.85 17.30 -5.01
C SER A 89 -2.39 16.18 -5.91
N HIS A 90 -2.00 14.93 -5.65
CA HIS A 90 -2.43 13.74 -6.41
C HIS A 90 -3.57 12.97 -5.73
N ILE A 91 -4.28 13.58 -4.78
CA ILE A 91 -5.47 12.97 -4.17
C ILE A 91 -6.66 13.14 -5.11
N ILE A 92 -7.34 12.02 -5.39
CA ILE A 92 -8.57 11.99 -6.18
C ILE A 92 -9.77 12.11 -5.23
N TRP A 93 -10.56 13.15 -5.39
CA TRP A 93 -11.75 13.40 -4.60
C TRP A 93 -13.00 12.90 -5.31
N ARG A 94 -13.79 12.07 -4.61
CA ARG A 94 -15.06 11.55 -5.11
C ARG A 94 -16.22 12.18 -4.36
N GLY A 95 -17.28 12.57 -5.11
CA GLY A 95 -18.49 13.14 -4.52
C GLY A 95 -19.09 12.19 -3.47
N PHE A 96 -19.51 12.76 -2.34
CA PHE A 96 -20.11 12.01 -1.24
C PHE A 96 -21.63 12.12 -1.29
N ASP A 97 -22.33 10.99 -1.19
CA ASP A 97 -23.80 10.89 -1.26
C ASP A 97 -24.54 11.28 0.03
N GLY A 98 -23.81 11.79 1.03
CA GLY A 98 -24.33 12.20 2.34
C GLY A 98 -24.45 11.08 3.38
N ILE A 99 -24.38 9.82 2.98
CA ILE A 99 -24.58 8.66 3.86
C ILE A 99 -23.61 7.49 3.62
N GLY A 100 -22.74 7.57 2.60
CA GLY A 100 -21.72 6.56 2.30
C GLY A 100 -22.24 5.25 1.71
N ARG A 101 -23.33 5.29 0.94
CA ARG A 101 -23.79 4.12 0.19
C ARG A 101 -22.92 3.83 -1.03
N GLU A 102 -22.49 4.90 -1.69
CA GLU A 102 -21.75 4.80 -2.96
C GLU A 102 -20.25 4.85 -2.73
N VAL A 103 -19.80 5.75 -1.84
CA VAL A 103 -18.38 5.95 -1.58
C VAL A 103 -18.13 6.32 -0.11
N ARG A 104 -17.05 5.77 0.46
CA ARG A 104 -16.64 6.00 1.85
C ARG A 104 -15.13 6.22 1.95
N ASN A 105 -14.67 6.69 3.10
CA ASN A 105 -13.27 6.63 3.50
C ASN A 105 -13.04 5.41 4.38
N GLY A 106 -11.90 4.74 4.21
CA GLY A 106 -11.57 3.54 4.96
C GLY A 106 -11.34 3.84 6.45
N LEU A 107 -11.84 2.97 7.30
CA LEU A 107 -11.60 3.00 8.74
C LEU A 107 -10.86 1.74 9.17
N ASN A 108 -9.94 1.90 10.13
CA ASN A 108 -9.22 0.76 10.72
C ASN A 108 -9.15 0.91 12.23
N PHE A 109 -9.93 0.12 12.94
CA PHE A 109 -9.87 0.02 14.39
C PHE A 109 -8.70 -0.87 14.79
N VAL A 110 -7.78 -0.37 15.62
CA VAL A 110 -6.56 -1.09 16.00
C VAL A 110 -6.47 -1.20 17.51
N GLU A 111 -6.66 -2.41 18.01
CA GLU A 111 -6.49 -2.76 19.43
C GLU A 111 -5.06 -3.22 19.66
N ARG A 112 -4.34 -2.53 20.52
CA ARG A 112 -2.95 -2.87 20.86
C ARG A 112 -2.87 -4.18 21.63
N GLY A 113 -1.78 -4.91 21.43
CA GLY A 113 -1.42 -5.99 22.32
C GLY A 113 -1.07 -5.46 23.73
N TYR A 114 -1.53 -6.16 24.77
CA TYR A 114 -1.25 -5.79 26.15
C TYR A 114 -1.10 -7.03 27.03
N GLY A 115 0.05 -7.25 27.62
CA GLY A 115 0.36 -8.46 28.37
C GLY A 115 0.21 -9.71 27.50
N CYS A 116 -0.59 -10.67 27.96
CA CYS A 116 -0.90 -11.89 27.19
C CYS A 116 -1.94 -11.70 26.07
N ARG A 117 -2.53 -10.51 25.96
CA ARG A 117 -3.51 -10.18 24.93
C ARG A 117 -2.81 -9.80 23.64
N GLY A 118 -3.05 -10.54 22.55
CA GLY A 118 -2.56 -10.18 21.22
C GLY A 118 -3.24 -8.92 20.67
N ALA A 119 -2.56 -8.23 19.75
CA ALA A 119 -3.13 -7.12 19.00
C ALA A 119 -4.29 -7.60 18.12
N ARG A 120 -5.28 -6.75 17.89
CA ARG A 120 -6.39 -7.01 16.97
C ARG A 120 -6.62 -5.81 16.07
N SER A 121 -7.06 -6.05 14.85
CA SER A 121 -7.56 -4.99 13.99
C SER A 121 -8.91 -5.36 13.39
N CYS A 122 -9.72 -4.34 13.14
CA CYS A 122 -10.97 -4.45 12.42
C CYS A 122 -10.98 -3.36 11.36
N ALA A 123 -10.75 -3.76 10.11
CA ALA A 123 -10.78 -2.84 8.96
C ALA A 123 -12.20 -2.78 8.41
N ASP A 124 -12.75 -1.57 8.30
CA ASP A 124 -13.99 -1.27 7.61
C ASP A 124 -13.65 -0.49 6.33
N ARG A 125 -13.42 -1.24 5.24
CA ARG A 125 -12.90 -0.71 3.97
C ARG A 125 -13.74 -1.09 2.75
N GLY A 126 -14.98 -1.45 2.93
CA GLY A 126 -15.90 -1.67 1.83
C GLY A 126 -16.29 -0.35 1.15
N LEU A 127 -16.41 -0.33 -0.18
CA LEU A 127 -16.81 0.83 -0.99
C LEU A 127 -15.97 2.09 -0.74
N THR A 128 -14.68 1.93 -0.40
CA THR A 128 -13.81 3.10 -0.23
C THR A 128 -13.51 3.76 -1.58
N ALA A 129 -13.30 5.07 -1.57
CA ALA A 129 -13.00 5.83 -2.79
C ALA A 129 -11.82 5.23 -3.56
N ILE A 130 -10.78 4.83 -2.84
CA ILE A 130 -9.59 4.23 -3.43
C ILE A 130 -9.83 2.82 -3.98
N SER A 131 -10.69 2.01 -3.35
CA SER A 131 -11.03 0.67 -3.86
C SER A 131 -11.83 0.69 -5.17
N GLN A 132 -12.38 1.84 -5.53
CA GLN A 132 -13.15 2.07 -6.75
C GLN A 132 -12.32 2.74 -7.86
N LEU A 133 -11.02 2.95 -7.63
CA LEU A 133 -10.14 3.54 -8.63
C LEU A 133 -10.05 2.64 -9.86
N LYS A 134 -10.09 3.26 -11.05
CA LYS A 134 -10.07 2.55 -12.33
C LYS A 134 -8.88 3.00 -13.17
N PRO A 135 -8.40 2.15 -14.10
CA PRO A 135 -7.42 2.56 -15.10
C PRO A 135 -7.86 3.82 -15.85
N GLY A 136 -6.91 4.72 -16.10
CA GLY A 136 -7.13 6.01 -16.77
C GLY A 136 -7.63 7.15 -15.88
N GLU A 137 -7.89 6.92 -14.59
CA GLU A 137 -8.33 7.99 -13.68
C GLU A 137 -7.16 8.79 -13.07
N VAL A 138 -5.94 8.28 -13.15
CA VAL A 138 -4.73 8.96 -12.64
C VAL A 138 -3.90 9.49 -13.79
N ASP A 139 -3.49 10.74 -13.73
CA ASP A 139 -2.58 11.35 -14.71
C ASP A 139 -1.11 10.96 -14.42
N TRP A 140 -0.76 9.73 -14.80
CA TRP A 140 0.61 9.21 -14.67
C TRP A 140 1.62 9.98 -15.51
N GLU A 141 1.19 10.59 -16.63
CA GLU A 141 2.04 11.43 -17.47
C GLU A 141 2.52 12.67 -16.73
N THR A 142 1.62 13.33 -16.00
CA THR A 142 2.00 14.46 -15.15
C THR A 142 2.92 14.02 -14.03
N LEU A 143 2.57 12.99 -13.26
CA LEU A 143 3.35 12.54 -12.12
C LEU A 143 4.77 12.06 -12.51
N PHE A 144 4.87 11.13 -13.46
CA PHE A 144 6.17 10.51 -13.79
C PHE A 144 6.93 11.23 -14.88
N GLY A 145 6.22 11.87 -15.84
CA GLY A 145 6.83 12.49 -17.01
C GLY A 145 7.14 13.97 -16.83
N LYS A 146 6.19 14.77 -16.34
CA LYS A 146 6.36 16.23 -16.19
C LYS A 146 7.01 16.62 -14.87
N GLU A 147 6.50 16.09 -13.77
CA GLU A 147 7.02 16.37 -12.42
C GLU A 147 8.28 15.53 -12.13
N GLY A 148 8.27 14.29 -12.55
CA GLY A 148 9.36 13.34 -12.31
C GLY A 148 9.34 12.79 -10.88
N VAL A 149 9.48 11.47 -10.80
CA VAL A 149 9.58 10.71 -9.55
C VAL A 149 10.81 9.84 -9.61
N ARG A 150 11.64 9.86 -8.57
CA ARG A 150 12.85 9.03 -8.49
C ARG A 150 12.51 7.61 -8.06
N TRP A 151 11.64 7.47 -7.05
CA TRP A 151 11.23 6.19 -6.46
C TRP A 151 9.71 6.12 -6.30
N PHE A 152 9.10 5.07 -6.84
CA PHE A 152 7.68 4.81 -6.68
C PHE A 152 7.44 3.56 -5.82
N HIS A 153 6.54 3.65 -4.84
CA HIS A 153 6.22 2.55 -3.94
C HIS A 153 4.73 2.23 -3.95
N THR A 154 4.41 0.96 -4.11
CA THR A 154 3.04 0.43 -3.95
C THR A 154 3.10 -0.98 -3.36
N GLY A 155 1.96 -1.66 -3.21
CA GLY A 155 1.97 -2.96 -2.58
C GLY A 155 0.72 -3.82 -2.84
N GLY A 156 0.81 -5.06 -2.39
CA GLY A 156 -0.22 -6.08 -2.56
C GLY A 156 -1.52 -5.78 -1.83
N ILE A 157 -1.50 -4.95 -0.80
CA ILE A 157 -2.73 -4.48 -0.14
C ILE A 157 -3.54 -3.59 -1.09
N PHE A 158 -2.90 -2.63 -1.75
CA PHE A 158 -3.59 -1.81 -2.75
C PHE A 158 -4.09 -2.65 -3.92
N ALA A 159 -3.24 -3.52 -4.48
CA ALA A 159 -3.62 -4.40 -5.59
C ALA A 159 -4.80 -5.32 -5.24
N ALA A 160 -4.96 -5.70 -3.97
CA ALA A 160 -6.01 -6.60 -3.49
C ALA A 160 -7.31 -5.90 -3.05
N LEU A 161 -7.42 -4.56 -3.13
CA LEU A 161 -8.63 -3.85 -2.73
C LEU A 161 -9.84 -4.18 -3.62
N SER A 162 -9.59 -4.35 -4.93
CA SER A 162 -10.61 -4.72 -5.92
C SER A 162 -9.93 -5.22 -7.21
N ALA A 163 -10.72 -5.76 -8.13
CA ALA A 163 -10.21 -6.15 -9.44
C ALA A 163 -9.64 -4.94 -10.21
N SER A 164 -10.30 -3.78 -10.14
CA SER A 164 -9.83 -2.56 -10.83
C SER A 164 -8.56 -1.98 -10.22
N THR A 165 -8.34 -2.07 -8.91
CA THR A 165 -7.09 -1.58 -8.28
C THR A 165 -5.89 -2.44 -8.65
N ALA A 166 -6.07 -3.74 -8.91
CA ALA A 166 -5.02 -4.58 -9.48
C ALA A 166 -4.59 -4.06 -10.87
N GLU A 167 -5.55 -3.71 -11.71
CA GLU A 167 -5.28 -3.14 -13.04
C GLU A 167 -4.61 -1.76 -12.96
N VAL A 168 -5.08 -0.88 -12.06
CA VAL A 168 -4.46 0.44 -11.80
C VAL A 168 -3.02 0.28 -11.27
N CYS A 169 -2.78 -0.71 -10.42
CA CYS A 169 -1.44 -1.01 -9.94
C CYS A 169 -0.50 -1.32 -11.13
N ILE A 170 -0.89 -2.23 -12.00
CA ILE A 170 -0.11 -2.60 -13.19
C ILE A 170 0.07 -1.41 -14.14
N GLU A 171 -0.97 -0.59 -14.35
CA GLU A 171 -0.90 0.64 -15.13
C GLU A 171 0.14 1.62 -14.57
N ALA A 172 0.11 1.87 -13.26
CA ALA A 172 1.06 2.73 -12.56
C ALA A 172 2.51 2.25 -12.72
N LEU A 173 2.74 0.94 -12.55
CA LEU A 173 4.06 0.33 -12.69
C LEU A 173 4.60 0.47 -14.11
N LYS A 174 3.77 0.22 -15.13
CA LYS A 174 4.13 0.41 -16.55
C LYS A 174 4.50 1.87 -16.82
N ALA A 175 3.72 2.81 -16.30
CA ALA A 175 3.98 4.23 -16.45
C ALA A 175 5.29 4.62 -15.74
N ALA A 176 5.52 4.17 -14.51
CA ALA A 176 6.76 4.43 -13.77
C ALA A 176 7.98 3.93 -14.56
N LYS A 177 7.95 2.72 -15.08
CA LYS A 177 9.05 2.14 -15.89
C LYS A 177 9.26 2.90 -17.20
N LYS A 178 8.20 3.35 -17.87
CA LYS A 178 8.29 4.16 -19.10
C LYS A 178 9.13 5.42 -18.88
N TYR A 179 9.06 6.02 -17.69
CA TYR A 179 9.78 7.24 -17.33
C TYR A 179 11.04 7.01 -16.49
N GLY A 180 11.54 5.78 -16.40
CA GLY A 180 12.79 5.45 -15.70
C GLY A 180 12.72 5.63 -14.17
N THR A 181 11.53 5.56 -13.59
CA THR A 181 11.35 5.59 -12.13
C THR A 181 11.65 4.22 -11.54
N VAL A 182 12.43 4.19 -10.46
CA VAL A 182 12.65 2.95 -9.68
C VAL A 182 11.37 2.57 -8.97
N VAL A 183 11.03 1.29 -9.04
CA VAL A 183 9.79 0.75 -8.47
C VAL A 183 10.09 -0.20 -7.33
N SER A 184 9.50 0.04 -6.15
CA SER A 184 9.44 -0.94 -5.07
C SER A 184 8.01 -1.41 -4.81
N TYR A 185 7.88 -2.69 -4.47
CA TYR A 185 6.59 -3.32 -4.20
C TYR A 185 6.67 -4.19 -2.95
N ASP A 186 5.76 -3.95 -1.99
CA ASP A 186 5.60 -4.79 -0.81
C ASP A 186 4.49 -5.82 -1.06
N LEU A 187 4.85 -7.09 -1.15
CA LEU A 187 3.90 -8.18 -1.42
C LEU A 187 2.76 -8.23 -0.40
N ASN A 188 3.07 -8.07 0.87
CA ASN A 188 2.14 -7.89 1.99
C ASN A 188 0.85 -8.69 1.84
N TYR A 189 0.98 -10.00 1.61
CA TYR A 189 -0.13 -10.88 1.28
C TYR A 189 -1.18 -10.94 2.41
N ARG A 190 -2.44 -10.79 2.03
CA ARG A 190 -3.57 -10.88 2.97
C ARG A 190 -4.65 -11.77 2.37
N PRO A 191 -4.77 -13.04 2.85
CA PRO A 191 -5.76 -14.00 2.32
C PRO A 191 -7.17 -13.44 2.30
N SER A 192 -7.57 -12.69 3.34
CA SER A 192 -8.91 -12.11 3.46
C SER A 192 -9.25 -11.09 2.38
N MET A 193 -8.25 -10.38 1.84
CA MET A 193 -8.47 -9.42 0.77
C MET A 193 -8.54 -10.11 -0.59
N TRP A 194 -7.59 -10.99 -0.87
CA TRP A 194 -7.56 -11.73 -2.12
C TRP A 194 -8.76 -12.67 -2.30
N SER A 195 -9.28 -13.26 -1.22
CA SER A 195 -10.45 -14.15 -1.28
C SER A 195 -11.68 -13.48 -1.91
N ALA A 196 -11.82 -12.16 -1.75
CA ALA A 196 -12.93 -11.39 -2.32
C ALA A 196 -12.83 -11.19 -3.84
N ILE A 197 -11.65 -11.34 -4.44
CA ILE A 197 -11.40 -11.03 -5.85
C ILE A 197 -10.80 -12.20 -6.66
N GLY A 198 -10.88 -13.41 -6.15
CA GLY A 198 -10.43 -14.62 -6.86
C GLY A 198 -9.40 -15.48 -6.12
N GLY A 199 -9.09 -15.15 -4.88
CA GLY A 199 -8.29 -16.00 -4.00
C GLY A 199 -6.80 -16.05 -4.36
N LEU A 200 -6.17 -17.15 -3.96
CA LEU A 200 -4.73 -17.36 -4.10
C LEU A 200 -4.27 -17.36 -5.56
N GLU A 201 -5.03 -17.99 -6.45
CA GLU A 201 -4.66 -18.04 -7.87
C GLU A 201 -4.66 -16.66 -8.50
N LYS A 202 -5.64 -15.82 -8.16
CA LYS A 202 -5.67 -14.42 -8.63
C LYS A 202 -4.54 -13.60 -8.04
N ALA A 203 -4.19 -13.82 -6.77
CA ALA A 203 -3.03 -13.18 -6.16
C ALA A 203 -1.75 -13.52 -6.93
N ARG A 204 -1.53 -14.79 -7.26
CA ARG A 204 -0.38 -15.26 -8.03
C ARG A 204 -0.35 -14.67 -9.44
N GLU A 205 -1.48 -14.68 -10.14
CA GLU A 205 -1.60 -14.09 -11.47
C GLU A 205 -1.17 -12.61 -11.47
N VAL A 206 -1.77 -11.82 -10.57
CA VAL A 206 -1.52 -10.39 -10.48
C VAL A 206 -0.08 -10.10 -10.05
N ASN A 207 0.43 -10.76 -9.00
CA ASN A 207 1.77 -10.47 -8.50
C ASN A 207 2.89 -10.93 -9.46
N ARG A 208 2.67 -12.00 -10.24
CA ARG A 208 3.60 -12.38 -11.32
C ARG A 208 3.63 -11.35 -12.45
N GLU A 209 2.49 -10.72 -12.78
CA GLU A 209 2.48 -9.62 -13.75
C GLU A 209 3.18 -8.38 -13.19
N VAL A 210 2.89 -8.01 -11.93
CA VAL A 210 3.52 -6.92 -11.19
C VAL A 210 5.05 -7.09 -11.14
N ALA A 211 5.54 -8.29 -10.85
CA ALA A 211 6.98 -8.58 -10.72
C ALA A 211 7.81 -8.21 -11.96
N LYS A 212 7.19 -8.18 -13.14
CA LYS A 212 7.87 -7.79 -14.39
C LYS A 212 8.31 -6.31 -14.42
N TYR A 213 7.75 -5.49 -13.54
CA TYR A 213 7.96 -4.04 -13.52
C TYR A 213 8.61 -3.55 -12.23
N VAL A 214 8.96 -4.46 -11.30
CA VAL A 214 9.48 -4.13 -9.97
C VAL A 214 10.99 -4.27 -9.93
N ASP A 215 11.67 -3.25 -9.41
CA ASP A 215 13.11 -3.26 -9.20
C ASP A 215 13.49 -3.78 -7.79
N VAL A 216 12.61 -3.52 -6.80
CA VAL A 216 12.81 -3.94 -5.40
C VAL A 216 11.54 -4.58 -4.86
N MET A 217 11.57 -5.89 -4.66
CA MET A 217 10.47 -6.64 -4.05
C MET A 217 10.70 -6.78 -2.55
N ILE A 218 9.67 -6.51 -1.77
CA ILE A 218 9.68 -6.59 -0.29
C ILE A 218 8.63 -7.61 0.13
N GLY A 219 8.96 -8.45 1.09
CA GLY A 219 8.05 -9.45 1.65
C GLY A 219 8.78 -10.41 2.57
N ASN A 220 8.03 -11.16 3.34
CA ASN A 220 8.53 -12.30 4.10
C ASN A 220 8.36 -13.59 3.26
N GLU A 221 8.76 -14.74 3.81
CA GLU A 221 8.73 -16.03 3.13
C GLU A 221 7.31 -16.43 2.72
N GLU A 222 6.33 -16.18 3.60
CA GLU A 222 4.91 -16.46 3.32
C GLU A 222 4.39 -15.59 2.17
N ASP A 223 4.79 -14.33 2.13
CA ASP A 223 4.40 -13.41 1.07
C ASP A 223 4.91 -13.90 -0.30
N PHE A 224 6.19 -14.31 -0.39
CA PHE A 224 6.77 -14.83 -1.64
C PHE A 224 6.14 -16.16 -2.06
N THR A 225 5.94 -17.09 -1.11
CA THR A 225 5.33 -18.39 -1.38
C THR A 225 3.88 -18.23 -1.83
N ALA A 226 3.10 -17.43 -1.12
CA ALA A 226 1.68 -17.25 -1.43
C ALA A 226 1.49 -16.45 -2.73
N SER A 227 2.14 -15.27 -2.83
CA SER A 227 1.88 -14.31 -3.91
C SER A 227 2.56 -14.65 -5.23
N LEU A 228 3.71 -15.31 -5.21
CA LEU A 228 4.48 -15.64 -6.42
C LEU A 228 4.51 -17.14 -6.71
N GLY A 229 4.21 -17.96 -5.70
CA GLY A 229 4.21 -19.41 -5.81
C GLY A 229 5.59 -20.03 -5.75
N PHE A 230 6.57 -19.35 -5.12
CA PHE A 230 7.85 -19.97 -4.84
C PHE A 230 7.69 -21.08 -3.82
N GLU A 231 8.42 -22.19 -4.01
CA GLU A 231 8.44 -23.29 -3.08
C GLU A 231 9.68 -23.24 -2.20
N VAL A 232 9.48 -23.19 -0.88
CA VAL A 232 10.56 -23.34 0.07
C VAL A 232 10.61 -24.81 0.49
N SER A 233 11.60 -25.54 -0.01
CA SER A 233 11.77 -26.97 0.34
C SER A 233 12.22 -27.11 1.80
N GLY A 234 11.64 -28.09 2.54
CA GLY A 234 12.09 -28.46 3.89
C GLY A 234 11.56 -27.61 5.03
N VAL A 235 10.50 -26.83 4.81
CA VAL A 235 9.78 -26.07 5.86
C VAL A 235 8.55 -26.88 6.26
N ASP A 236 8.35 -27.12 7.57
CA ASP A 236 7.13 -27.70 8.09
C ASP A 236 5.98 -26.67 8.14
N GLU A 237 4.74 -27.14 8.22
CA GLU A 237 3.53 -26.30 8.23
C GLU A 237 3.51 -25.25 9.37
N ASN A 238 4.36 -25.39 10.39
CA ASN A 238 4.44 -24.50 11.54
C ASN A 238 5.66 -23.58 11.53
N LEU A 239 6.46 -23.53 10.45
CA LEU A 239 7.69 -22.73 10.33
C LEU A 239 8.69 -22.95 11.50
N SER A 240 8.61 -24.12 12.16
CA SER A 240 9.38 -24.40 13.37
C SER A 240 10.86 -24.75 13.10
N LYS A 241 11.20 -25.04 11.84
CA LYS A 241 12.57 -25.29 11.38
C LYS A 241 12.87 -24.43 10.15
N LEU A 242 13.40 -23.24 10.40
CA LEU A 242 13.86 -22.34 9.36
C LEU A 242 15.30 -22.71 8.97
N ASP A 243 15.49 -23.31 7.81
CA ASP A 243 16.82 -23.48 7.23
C ASP A 243 17.15 -22.30 6.33
N THR A 244 18.10 -21.46 6.76
CA THR A 244 18.55 -20.28 6.02
C THR A 244 19.12 -20.62 4.63
N ALA A 245 19.53 -21.87 4.39
CA ALA A 245 20.02 -22.30 3.08
C ALA A 245 18.87 -22.39 2.06
N ASN A 246 17.69 -22.85 2.48
CA ASN A 246 16.50 -22.96 1.65
C ASN A 246 15.94 -21.57 1.25
N PHE A 247 15.97 -20.60 2.18
CA PHE A 247 15.62 -19.20 1.87
C PHE A 247 16.59 -18.57 0.88
N LYS A 248 17.90 -18.83 1.03
CA LYS A 248 18.90 -18.34 0.06
C LYS A 248 18.75 -18.97 -1.32
N ALA A 249 18.24 -20.19 -1.41
CA ALA A 249 17.91 -20.82 -2.70
C ALA A 249 16.72 -20.12 -3.36
N MET A 250 15.62 -19.91 -2.61
CA MET A 250 14.43 -19.19 -3.09
C MET A 250 14.74 -17.76 -3.57
N ILE A 251 15.65 -17.04 -2.87
CA ILE A 251 16.03 -15.65 -3.24
C ILE A 251 16.84 -15.63 -4.57
N LYS A 252 17.38 -16.76 -5.01
CA LYS A 252 18.17 -16.83 -6.25
C LYS A 252 17.33 -17.18 -7.48
N GLU A 253 16.12 -17.67 -7.28
CA GLU A 253 15.14 -17.91 -8.33
C GLU A 253 14.46 -16.60 -8.77
#